data_31c72dfea032dfc2d4318f323127fcda
#
_entry.id   31c72dfea032dfc2d4318f323127fcda
#
_cell.length_a   1.000
_cell.length_b   1.000
_cell.length_c   1.000
_cell.angle_alpha   90.00
_cell.angle_beta   90.00
_cell.angle_gamma   90.00
#
_symmetry.space_group_name_H-M   'P 1'
#
loop_
_entity.id
_entity.type
_entity.pdbx_description
1 polymer ?
#
loop_
_entity_poly.entity_id
_entity_poly.type
_entity_poly.pdbx_seq_one_letter_code
_entity_poly.pdbx_strand_id
1 'polypeptide(L)'
;MKEDKQPDWKKIVRRMEVLLRLKSFPVAFKMLEREVDLDEIPFMRRTGHKVTLCQLITLVRDFDWTVGAVKQDFSNPECASILGLTDMPDVYKDGTIRSVIWTKSREDAKRYEESLQRIPLDRYEAVALAPLVYNPFKPDMVLIYANPAQIMLLINALQFEDYEVMHFSCVGESSCSDAIARCYLTAKPSVTIPCYGERRYGHARDEDLVIAIPCEMMEKALYGLENLYRRGVRYPITYAGVELDLSDAYPDTYRGLEEVEQIRGNDNRLLLGVTGGIASGKSTVATMLEGLGAYIIDFDILSREVVDPGQPALQDIVEYFGKQVLQEDGHLDRKLLSDIVFQDIEKRKKLEGYTHPRIMERFIHRIEDITSSDPYAIIQVVSPLLIEFNAQYRLHKTLVVYVPREVQIERLVKRDKITIQKAEKILEAQMPIDEKIGYADFIVYNDKSLEETRKQVRKLYEDLKTIQQQKAK
;
A
#
# COMPACT_ATOMS: atom_id res chain seq x y z
N MET A 1 25.27 -10.79 20.71
CA MET A 1 23.86 -11.20 20.60
C MET A 1 23.08 -9.94 20.29
N LYS A 2 22.56 -9.78 19.07
CA LYS A 2 21.56 -8.72 18.78
C LYS A 2 20.31 -9.13 19.54
N GLU A 3 19.80 -8.29 20.43
CA GLU A 3 18.47 -8.45 20.99
C GLU A 3 17.50 -8.60 19.82
N ASP A 4 16.79 -9.69 19.79
CA ASP A 4 15.75 -10.04 18.79
C ASP A 4 14.56 -9.10 19.06
N LYS A 5 14.67 -7.87 18.56
CA LYS A 5 13.64 -6.85 18.72
C LYS A 5 12.44 -7.31 17.92
N GLN A 6 11.37 -7.69 18.59
CA GLN A 6 10.12 -8.06 17.92
C GLN A 6 9.65 -6.91 17.02
N PRO A 7 9.10 -7.21 15.83
CA PRO A 7 8.50 -6.22 14.95
C PRO A 7 7.41 -5.41 15.69
N ASP A 8 7.25 -4.16 15.29
CA ASP A 8 6.12 -3.34 15.76
C ASP A 8 4.84 -3.80 15.03
N TRP A 9 4.22 -4.86 15.57
CA TRP A 9 3.00 -5.45 15.01
C TRP A 9 1.87 -4.45 14.87
N LYS A 10 1.74 -3.54 15.81
CA LYS A 10 0.71 -2.50 15.78
C LYS A 10 0.88 -1.56 14.58
N LYS A 11 2.12 -1.17 14.29
CA LYS A 11 2.45 -0.37 13.12
C LYS A 11 2.20 -1.15 11.82
N ILE A 12 2.65 -2.41 11.76
CA ILE A 12 2.49 -3.26 10.57
C ILE A 12 1.01 -3.43 10.23
N VAL A 13 0.18 -3.84 11.21
CA VAL A 13 -1.26 -4.07 11.01
C VAL A 13 -1.96 -2.80 10.56
N ARG A 14 -1.76 -1.68 11.25
CA ARG A 14 -2.39 -0.41 10.88
C ARG A 14 -2.05 0.03 9.47
N ARG A 15 -0.80 -0.15 9.06
CA ARG A 15 -0.39 0.19 7.69
C ARG A 15 -1.02 -0.75 6.67
N MET A 16 -1.07 -2.05 6.94
CA MET A 16 -1.75 -3.02 6.07
C MET A 16 -3.26 -2.74 5.96
N GLU A 17 -3.92 -2.37 7.06
CA GLU A 17 -5.33 -1.97 7.05
C GLU A 17 -5.58 -0.78 6.12
N VAL A 18 -4.73 0.24 6.17
CA VAL A 18 -4.84 1.41 5.27
C VAL A 18 -4.59 1.02 3.81
N LEU A 19 -3.53 0.23 3.54
CA LEU A 19 -3.11 -0.08 2.18
C LEU A 19 -4.02 -1.09 1.48
N LEU A 20 -4.56 -2.05 2.24
CA LEU A 20 -5.38 -3.14 1.71
C LEU A 20 -6.87 -3.01 2.08
N ARG A 21 -7.24 -2.14 3.03
CA ARG A 21 -8.61 -2.04 3.57
C ARG A 21 -9.13 -3.39 4.04
N LEU A 22 -8.32 -4.08 4.86
CA LEU A 22 -8.70 -5.37 5.42
C LEU A 22 -10.00 -5.24 6.23
N LYS A 23 -10.87 -6.24 6.13
CA LYS A 23 -12.17 -6.27 6.81
C LYS A 23 -12.15 -7.05 8.13
N SER A 24 -11.01 -7.68 8.44
CA SER A 24 -10.83 -8.52 9.61
C SER A 24 -9.39 -8.47 10.10
N PHE A 25 -9.17 -8.82 11.35
CA PHE A 25 -7.83 -8.80 11.94
C PHE A 25 -6.93 -9.87 11.32
N PRO A 26 -5.67 -9.55 10.96
CA PRO A 26 -4.64 -10.55 10.73
C PRO A 26 -4.45 -11.39 12.00
N VAL A 27 -4.39 -12.72 11.84
CA VAL A 27 -4.31 -13.68 12.94
C VAL A 27 -2.86 -14.12 13.14
N ALA A 28 -2.30 -13.83 14.30
CA ALA A 28 -1.04 -14.41 14.77
C ALA A 28 -1.28 -15.86 15.16
N PHE A 29 -0.50 -16.77 14.60
CA PHE A 29 -0.61 -18.23 14.83
C PHE A 29 0.70 -18.77 15.38
N LYS A 30 0.63 -19.56 16.46
CA LYS A 30 1.80 -20.16 17.11
C LYS A 30 1.53 -21.59 17.55
N MET A 31 2.48 -22.48 17.26
CA MET A 31 2.54 -23.82 17.81
C MET A 31 3.32 -23.81 19.15
N LEU A 32 2.83 -24.51 20.15
CA LEU A 32 3.44 -24.56 21.47
C LEU A 32 3.88 -25.99 21.79
N GLU A 33 5.13 -26.11 22.25
CA GLU A 33 5.73 -27.42 22.58
C GLU A 33 5.07 -28.07 23.83
N ARG A 34 4.56 -27.24 24.77
CA ARG A 34 3.91 -27.73 26.00
C ARG A 34 2.56 -27.04 26.19
N GLU A 35 1.58 -27.79 26.67
CA GLU A 35 0.25 -27.25 27.01
C GLU A 35 0.33 -26.12 28.04
N VAL A 36 1.20 -26.27 29.06
CA VAL A 36 1.35 -25.28 30.14
C VAL A 36 1.80 -23.89 29.62
N ASP A 37 2.42 -23.80 28.44
CA ASP A 37 2.84 -22.55 27.87
C ASP A 37 1.64 -21.66 27.47
N LEU A 38 0.43 -22.23 27.34
CA LEU A 38 -0.80 -21.45 27.12
C LEU A 38 -1.14 -20.56 28.33
N ASP A 39 -0.88 -21.02 29.54
CA ASP A 39 -1.21 -20.30 30.78
C ASP A 39 -0.28 -19.09 30.99
N GLU A 40 0.87 -19.06 30.32
CA GLU A 40 1.82 -17.95 30.35
C GLU A 40 1.43 -16.81 29.39
N ILE A 41 0.51 -17.06 28.46
CA ILE A 41 0.09 -16.05 27.47
C ILE A 41 -0.99 -15.13 28.06
N PRO A 42 -0.73 -13.81 28.12
CA PRO A 42 -1.71 -12.86 28.64
C PRO A 42 -3.06 -12.91 27.90
N PHE A 43 -4.15 -12.82 28.65
CA PHE A 43 -5.52 -12.80 28.13
C PHE A 43 -5.96 -14.07 27.40
N MET A 44 -5.22 -15.17 27.53
CA MET A 44 -5.56 -16.46 26.94
C MET A 44 -6.93 -16.96 27.39
N ARG A 45 -7.76 -17.35 26.42
CA ARG A 45 -9.08 -17.92 26.64
C ARG A 45 -9.13 -19.36 26.13
N ARG A 46 -9.75 -20.21 26.90
CA ARG A 46 -10.11 -21.59 26.49
C ARG A 46 -11.61 -21.59 26.20
N THR A 47 -12.05 -22.26 25.17
CA THR A 47 -13.47 -22.25 24.74
C THR A 47 -14.41 -22.98 25.70
N GLY A 48 -13.88 -23.87 26.56
CA GLY A 48 -14.67 -24.66 27.49
C GLY A 48 -15.52 -25.77 26.84
N HIS A 49 -15.49 -25.85 25.51
CA HIS A 49 -16.15 -26.92 24.73
C HIS A 49 -15.33 -27.18 23.46
N LYS A 50 -15.63 -28.32 22.81
CA LYS A 50 -14.91 -28.69 21.58
C LYS A 50 -15.28 -27.78 20.42
N VAL A 51 -14.25 -27.33 19.68
CA VAL A 51 -14.36 -26.44 18.53
C VAL A 51 -13.53 -26.95 17.36
N THR A 52 -13.80 -26.44 16.19
CA THR A 52 -12.91 -26.63 15.03
C THR A 52 -11.80 -25.57 15.04
N LEU A 53 -10.71 -25.79 14.31
CA LEU A 53 -9.67 -24.75 14.11
C LEU A 53 -10.25 -23.50 13.43
N CYS A 54 -11.16 -23.69 12.48
CA CYS A 54 -11.86 -22.60 11.81
C CYS A 54 -12.62 -21.70 12.80
N GLN A 55 -13.26 -22.28 13.81
CA GLN A 55 -13.95 -21.50 14.86
C GLN A 55 -12.96 -20.76 15.76
N LEU A 56 -11.81 -21.34 16.11
CA LEU A 56 -10.76 -20.63 16.85
C LEU A 56 -10.24 -19.44 16.03
N ILE A 57 -9.97 -19.62 14.75
CA ILE A 57 -9.54 -18.52 13.86
C ILE A 57 -10.61 -17.42 13.83
N THR A 58 -11.88 -17.77 13.76
CA THR A 58 -13.01 -16.81 13.76
C THR A 58 -13.06 -15.97 15.04
N LEU A 59 -12.85 -16.59 16.20
CA LEU A 59 -12.83 -15.87 17.48
C LEU A 59 -11.75 -14.80 17.52
N VAL A 60 -10.62 -15.04 16.87
CA VAL A 60 -9.53 -14.07 16.74
C VAL A 60 -9.81 -13.03 15.65
N ARG A 61 -10.15 -13.51 14.47
CA ARG A 61 -10.31 -12.70 13.25
C ARG A 61 -11.46 -11.70 13.33
N ASP A 62 -12.60 -12.12 13.89
CA ASP A 62 -13.84 -11.36 13.87
C ASP A 62 -14.23 -10.81 15.25
N PHE A 63 -13.73 -11.40 16.36
CA PHE A 63 -14.12 -11.06 17.73
C PHE A 63 -12.98 -10.56 18.63
N ASP A 64 -11.76 -10.45 18.10
CA ASP A 64 -10.60 -9.87 18.82
C ASP A 64 -10.19 -10.67 20.07
N TRP A 65 -10.34 -12.01 20.07
CA TRP A 65 -9.98 -12.85 21.18
C TRP A 65 -8.58 -13.44 21.03
N THR A 66 -7.85 -13.54 22.15
CA THR A 66 -6.68 -14.43 22.26
C THR A 66 -7.14 -15.78 22.73
N VAL A 67 -6.93 -16.83 21.94
CA VAL A 67 -7.44 -18.17 22.21
C VAL A 67 -6.35 -19.22 22.07
N GLY A 68 -6.48 -20.29 22.85
CA GLY A 68 -5.61 -21.45 22.77
C GLY A 68 -6.39 -22.75 22.82
N ALA A 69 -5.81 -23.80 22.24
CA ALA A 69 -6.42 -25.13 22.22
C ALA A 69 -5.35 -26.23 22.28
N VAL A 70 -5.71 -27.33 22.89
CA VAL A 70 -4.98 -28.59 22.91
C VAL A 70 -5.78 -29.65 22.15
N LYS A 71 -5.21 -30.83 21.91
CA LYS A 71 -5.85 -31.90 21.11
C LYS A 71 -7.28 -32.24 21.57
N GLN A 72 -7.58 -32.18 22.89
CA GLN A 72 -8.87 -32.50 23.43
C GLN A 72 -9.96 -31.48 23.12
N ASP A 73 -9.57 -30.26 22.82
CA ASP A 73 -10.48 -29.15 22.52
C ASP A 73 -11.01 -29.20 21.07
N PHE A 74 -10.40 -30.04 20.21
CA PHE A 74 -10.85 -30.14 18.83
C PHE A 74 -12.05 -31.09 18.66
N SER A 75 -13.08 -30.58 17.98
CA SER A 75 -14.26 -31.36 17.57
C SER A 75 -13.99 -32.19 16.30
N ASN A 76 -13.07 -31.73 15.44
CA ASN A 76 -12.65 -32.42 14.23
C ASN A 76 -11.21 -32.95 14.40
N PRO A 77 -10.99 -34.26 14.37
CA PRO A 77 -9.66 -34.85 14.52
C PRO A 77 -8.74 -34.50 13.34
N GLU A 78 -9.27 -34.19 12.18
CA GLU A 78 -8.48 -33.76 10.99
C GLU A 78 -7.68 -32.49 11.28
N CYS A 79 -8.33 -31.44 11.81
CA CYS A 79 -7.63 -30.20 12.16
C CYS A 79 -6.49 -30.43 13.15
N ALA A 80 -6.75 -31.23 14.22
CA ALA A 80 -5.74 -31.55 15.20
C ALA A 80 -4.57 -32.39 14.61
N SER A 81 -4.88 -33.31 13.70
CA SER A 81 -3.87 -34.12 13.00
C SER A 81 -3.02 -33.31 12.03
N ILE A 82 -3.61 -32.35 11.30
CA ILE A 82 -2.84 -31.46 10.42
C ILE A 82 -1.85 -30.63 11.22
N LEU A 83 -2.22 -30.20 12.43
CA LEU A 83 -1.34 -29.48 13.36
C LEU A 83 -0.32 -30.40 14.08
N GLY A 84 -0.38 -31.72 13.87
CA GLY A 84 0.52 -32.66 14.54
C GLY A 84 0.23 -32.86 16.02
N LEU A 85 -0.94 -32.43 16.49
CA LEU A 85 -1.36 -32.58 17.91
C LEU A 85 -1.87 -33.99 18.22
N THR A 86 -2.30 -34.75 17.23
CA THR A 86 -2.79 -36.13 17.35
C THR A 86 -2.59 -36.88 16.04
N ASP A 87 -2.53 -38.21 16.13
CA ASP A 87 -2.56 -39.02 14.92
C ASP A 87 -3.96 -39.02 14.27
N MET A 88 -4.01 -39.19 12.97
CA MET A 88 -5.26 -39.28 12.23
C MET A 88 -5.94 -40.61 12.48
N PRO A 89 -7.24 -40.64 12.79
CA PRO A 89 -7.98 -41.90 12.96
C PRO A 89 -7.98 -42.75 11.68
N ASP A 90 -7.93 -44.07 11.82
CA ASP A 90 -7.81 -45.02 10.69
C ASP A 90 -8.94 -44.88 9.67
N VAL A 91 -10.15 -44.53 10.11
CA VAL A 91 -11.31 -44.29 9.22
C VAL A 91 -11.15 -43.09 8.28
N TYR A 92 -10.22 -42.19 8.56
CA TYR A 92 -9.79 -41.12 7.64
C TYR A 92 -8.66 -41.63 6.74
N LYS A 93 -7.62 -42.27 7.34
CA LYS A 93 -6.47 -42.82 6.60
C LYS A 93 -6.86 -43.80 5.52
N ASP A 94 -7.86 -44.63 5.77
CA ASP A 94 -8.34 -45.63 4.80
C ASP A 94 -9.34 -45.08 3.76
N GLY A 95 -9.65 -43.80 3.84
CA GLY A 95 -10.55 -43.10 2.93
C GLY A 95 -12.04 -43.32 3.22
N THR A 96 -12.42 -44.03 4.27
CA THR A 96 -13.83 -44.33 4.60
C THR A 96 -14.66 -43.05 4.73
N ILE A 97 -14.22 -42.08 5.57
CA ILE A 97 -15.00 -40.86 5.83
C ILE A 97 -15.14 -40.00 4.60
N ARG A 98 -14.04 -39.75 3.89
CA ARG A 98 -14.06 -38.87 2.73
C ARG A 98 -14.81 -39.40 1.51
N SER A 99 -14.81 -40.72 1.33
CA SER A 99 -15.57 -41.37 0.26
C SER A 99 -17.09 -41.27 0.41
N VAL A 100 -17.58 -40.92 1.59
CA VAL A 100 -19.00 -40.66 1.81
C VAL A 100 -19.47 -39.34 1.19
N ILE A 101 -18.60 -38.34 1.14
CA ILE A 101 -19.01 -36.97 0.74
C ILE A 101 -18.21 -36.45 -0.44
N TRP A 102 -16.88 -36.54 -0.42
CA TRP A 102 -15.99 -35.75 -1.26
C TRP A 102 -15.39 -36.48 -2.44
N THR A 103 -15.34 -37.80 -2.41
CA THR A 103 -14.75 -38.59 -3.50
C THR A 103 -15.66 -39.76 -3.89
N LYS A 104 -15.54 -40.20 -5.14
CA LYS A 104 -16.33 -41.30 -5.65
C LYS A 104 -15.90 -42.66 -5.07
N SER A 105 -14.64 -42.81 -4.72
CA SER A 105 -14.07 -44.07 -4.23
C SER A 105 -13.26 -43.89 -2.98
N ARG A 106 -13.07 -44.97 -2.20
CA ARG A 106 -12.15 -44.98 -1.06
C ARG A 106 -10.68 -44.81 -1.48
N GLU A 107 -10.34 -45.30 -2.64
CA GLU A 107 -8.98 -45.16 -3.17
C GLU A 107 -8.65 -43.68 -3.49
N ASP A 108 -9.59 -42.94 -4.09
CA ASP A 108 -9.44 -41.50 -4.31
C ASP A 108 -9.37 -40.74 -2.97
N ALA A 109 -10.20 -41.15 -2.02
CA ALA A 109 -10.21 -40.59 -0.67
C ALA A 109 -8.87 -40.82 0.06
N LYS A 110 -8.29 -42.00 -0.09
CA LYS A 110 -6.98 -42.32 0.49
C LYS A 110 -5.87 -41.50 -0.15
N ARG A 111 -5.85 -41.36 -1.47
CA ARG A 111 -4.91 -40.47 -2.19
C ARG A 111 -5.03 -39.02 -1.72
N TYR A 112 -6.25 -38.55 -1.48
CA TYR A 112 -6.46 -37.24 -0.90
C TYR A 112 -5.80 -37.11 0.49
N GLU A 113 -6.07 -38.05 1.40
CA GLU A 113 -5.47 -38.04 2.75
C GLU A 113 -3.93 -38.10 2.72
N GLU A 114 -3.36 -38.86 1.80
CA GLU A 114 -1.92 -38.97 1.59
C GLU A 114 -1.31 -37.65 1.03
N SER A 115 -2.10 -36.82 0.36
CA SER A 115 -1.65 -35.54 -0.20
C SER A 115 -1.61 -34.40 0.82
N LEU A 116 -2.29 -34.55 1.97
CA LEU A 116 -2.35 -33.53 3.00
C LEU A 116 -0.99 -33.26 3.64
N GLN A 117 -0.61 -32.00 3.70
CA GLN A 117 0.54 -31.55 4.49
C GLN A 117 0.18 -31.59 5.98
N ARG A 118 1.05 -32.14 6.81
CA ARG A 118 0.86 -32.24 8.26
C ARG A 118 2.13 -31.85 9.00
N ILE A 119 1.98 -31.06 10.06
CA ILE A 119 3.07 -30.79 10.99
C ILE A 119 3.44 -32.10 11.68
N PRO A 120 4.74 -32.41 11.89
CA PRO A 120 5.17 -33.65 12.52
C PRO A 120 4.49 -33.89 13.87
N LEU A 121 4.02 -35.14 14.06
CA LEU A 121 3.41 -35.60 15.30
C LEU A 121 4.39 -35.50 16.47
N ASP A 122 3.85 -35.37 17.68
CA ASP A 122 4.57 -35.36 18.97
C ASP A 122 5.60 -34.26 19.16
N ARG A 123 5.53 -33.21 18.34
CA ARG A 123 6.38 -32.03 18.49
C ARG A 123 5.70 -30.93 19.31
N TYR A 124 4.37 -30.84 19.24
CA TYR A 124 3.59 -29.78 19.86
C TYR A 124 2.41 -30.36 20.62
N GLU A 125 2.05 -29.71 21.73
CA GLU A 125 0.90 -30.10 22.56
C GLU A 125 -0.28 -29.14 22.41
N ALA A 126 0.00 -27.88 21.96
CA ALA A 126 -1.02 -26.84 21.90
C ALA A 126 -0.81 -25.87 20.73
N VAL A 127 -1.85 -25.08 20.46
CA VAL A 127 -1.82 -23.94 19.52
C VAL A 127 -2.36 -22.70 20.20
N ALA A 128 -1.75 -21.56 19.94
CA ALA A 128 -2.19 -20.25 20.39
C ALA A 128 -2.45 -19.33 19.18
N LEU A 129 -3.54 -18.58 19.24
CA LEU A 129 -3.94 -17.60 18.24
C LEU A 129 -4.29 -16.27 18.92
N ALA A 130 -3.90 -15.15 18.30
CA ALA A 130 -4.21 -13.82 18.77
C ALA A 130 -4.37 -12.84 17.61
N PRO A 131 -5.12 -11.72 17.77
CA PRO A 131 -5.07 -10.63 16.82
C PRO A 131 -3.64 -10.09 16.74
N LEU A 132 -3.09 -9.99 15.53
CA LEU A 132 -1.68 -9.60 15.36
C LEU A 132 -1.38 -8.23 15.98
N VAL A 133 -2.34 -7.31 15.94
CA VAL A 133 -2.20 -5.94 16.48
C VAL A 133 -1.94 -5.88 17.98
N TYR A 134 -2.43 -6.86 18.73
CA TYR A 134 -2.27 -6.98 20.20
C TYR A 134 -1.50 -8.23 20.60
N ASN A 135 -0.81 -8.82 19.66
CA ASN A 135 -0.19 -10.13 19.81
C ASN A 135 0.75 -10.22 21.04
N PRO A 136 0.49 -11.12 21.99
CA PRO A 136 1.28 -11.27 23.21
C PRO A 136 2.47 -12.23 23.09
N PHE A 137 2.70 -12.84 21.91
CA PHE A 137 3.77 -13.80 21.67
C PHE A 137 4.43 -13.60 20.31
N LYS A 138 5.62 -14.18 20.07
CA LYS A 138 6.21 -14.23 18.74
C LYS A 138 5.49 -15.31 17.92
N PRO A 139 4.74 -14.96 16.84
CA PRO A 139 4.03 -15.96 16.04
C PRO A 139 4.98 -16.76 15.17
N ASP A 140 4.59 -17.97 14.75
CA ASP A 140 5.26 -18.71 13.71
C ASP A 140 4.87 -18.18 12.33
N MET A 141 3.59 -17.80 12.19
CA MET A 141 3.04 -17.22 10.97
C MET A 141 1.87 -16.29 11.25
N VAL A 142 1.48 -15.54 10.23
CA VAL A 142 0.31 -14.67 10.23
C VAL A 142 -0.66 -15.14 9.15
N LEU A 143 -1.94 -15.33 9.53
CA LEU A 143 -3.01 -15.65 8.61
C LEU A 143 -3.77 -14.36 8.26
N ILE A 144 -3.95 -14.10 6.96
CA ILE A 144 -4.71 -12.95 6.47
C ILE A 144 -5.82 -13.46 5.55
N TYR A 145 -7.06 -13.14 5.93
CA TYR A 145 -8.25 -13.40 5.12
C TYR A 145 -8.56 -12.14 4.31
N ALA A 146 -8.58 -12.27 3.01
CA ALA A 146 -8.73 -11.15 2.11
C ALA A 146 -9.31 -11.59 0.75
N ASN A 147 -9.84 -10.65 -0.02
CA ASN A 147 -10.32 -10.97 -1.36
C ASN A 147 -9.15 -11.19 -2.36
N PRO A 148 -9.41 -11.78 -3.54
CA PRO A 148 -8.36 -12.07 -4.52
C PRO A 148 -7.51 -10.87 -4.92
N ALA A 149 -8.08 -9.68 -5.03
CA ALA A 149 -7.34 -8.47 -5.40
C ALA A 149 -6.35 -8.05 -4.29
N GLN A 150 -6.75 -8.15 -3.03
CA GLN A 150 -5.88 -7.88 -1.88
C GLN A 150 -4.76 -8.93 -1.76
N ILE A 151 -5.09 -10.21 -1.98
CA ILE A 151 -4.10 -11.31 -1.98
C ILE A 151 -3.09 -11.13 -3.12
N MET A 152 -3.54 -10.75 -4.32
CA MET A 152 -2.64 -10.43 -5.43
C MET A 152 -1.63 -9.34 -5.05
N LEU A 153 -2.07 -8.28 -4.37
CA LEU A 153 -1.17 -7.22 -3.92
C LEU A 153 -0.18 -7.70 -2.86
N LEU A 154 -0.59 -8.58 -1.94
CA LEU A 154 0.29 -9.21 -0.96
C LEU A 154 1.35 -10.10 -1.63
N ILE A 155 0.96 -10.88 -2.64
CA ILE A 155 1.90 -11.72 -3.42
C ILE A 155 2.93 -10.82 -4.12
N ASN A 156 2.48 -9.79 -4.85
CA ASN A 156 3.39 -8.85 -5.51
C ASN A 156 4.30 -8.11 -4.51
N ALA A 157 3.79 -7.79 -3.33
CA ALA A 157 4.57 -7.15 -2.28
C ALA A 157 5.68 -8.06 -1.73
N LEU A 158 5.38 -9.34 -1.53
CA LEU A 158 6.37 -10.35 -1.10
C LEU A 158 7.45 -10.61 -2.17
N GLN A 159 7.11 -10.40 -3.44
CA GLN A 159 8.00 -10.56 -4.60
C GLN A 159 8.76 -9.27 -4.97
N PHE A 160 8.48 -8.15 -4.28
CA PHE A 160 8.93 -6.82 -4.71
C PHE A 160 10.45 -6.64 -4.72
N GLU A 161 11.16 -7.17 -3.73
CA GLU A 161 12.63 -7.05 -3.62
C GLU A 161 13.33 -8.21 -4.32
N ASP A 162 12.89 -9.44 -4.01
CA ASP A 162 13.46 -10.67 -4.52
C ASP A 162 12.36 -11.45 -5.21
N TYR A 163 12.29 -11.36 -6.54
CA TYR A 163 11.28 -12.06 -7.31
C TYR A 163 11.47 -13.56 -7.25
N GLU A 164 10.60 -14.24 -6.53
CA GLU A 164 10.48 -15.70 -6.54
C GLU A 164 9.04 -16.07 -6.89
N VAL A 165 8.86 -16.97 -7.86
CA VAL A 165 7.53 -17.49 -8.20
C VAL A 165 6.94 -18.18 -6.98
N MET A 166 5.76 -17.75 -6.57
CA MET A 166 5.05 -18.38 -5.47
C MET A 166 4.28 -19.59 -5.99
N HIS A 167 4.67 -20.77 -5.53
CA HIS A 167 3.98 -22.01 -5.84
C HIS A 167 3.10 -22.42 -4.68
N PHE A 168 1.83 -22.65 -4.94
CA PHE A 168 0.89 -23.21 -3.97
C PHE A 168 0.05 -24.30 -4.63
N SER A 169 -0.38 -25.24 -3.81
CA SER A 169 -1.30 -26.31 -4.23
C SER A 169 -2.56 -26.22 -3.39
N CYS A 170 -3.65 -26.71 -3.91
CA CYS A 170 -4.93 -26.72 -3.20
C CYS A 170 -5.51 -28.13 -3.25
N VAL A 171 -5.74 -28.72 -2.09
CA VAL A 171 -6.43 -30.01 -1.97
C VAL A 171 -7.96 -29.85 -1.94
N GLY A 172 -8.45 -28.60 -1.83
CA GLY A 172 -9.86 -28.22 -1.92
C GLY A 172 -10.60 -28.23 -0.59
N GLU A 173 -10.39 -29.22 0.26
CA GLU A 173 -11.16 -29.41 1.51
C GLU A 173 -10.33 -29.28 2.79
N SER A 174 -9.11 -28.84 2.71
CA SER A 174 -8.28 -28.64 3.91
C SER A 174 -7.41 -27.40 3.78
N SER A 175 -8.00 -26.24 4.00
CA SER A 175 -7.28 -24.97 4.07
C SER A 175 -6.22 -24.97 5.19
N CYS A 176 -6.42 -25.73 6.26
CA CYS A 176 -5.42 -25.91 7.31
C CYS A 176 -4.14 -26.56 6.78
N SER A 177 -4.28 -27.58 5.93
CA SER A 177 -3.15 -28.26 5.26
C SER A 177 -2.47 -27.32 4.26
N ASP A 178 -3.28 -26.70 3.39
CA ASP A 178 -2.79 -25.89 2.27
C ASP A 178 -2.15 -24.58 2.72
N ALA A 179 -2.71 -23.91 3.73
CA ALA A 179 -2.16 -22.66 4.25
C ALA A 179 -1.22 -22.91 5.43
N ILE A 180 -1.72 -23.44 6.55
CA ILE A 180 -1.01 -23.45 7.83
C ILE A 180 0.14 -24.45 7.82
N ALA A 181 -0.17 -25.76 7.59
CA ALA A 181 0.85 -26.79 7.65
C ALA A 181 1.91 -26.57 6.56
N ARG A 182 1.51 -26.19 5.36
CA ARG A 182 2.45 -25.91 4.28
C ARG A 182 3.36 -24.73 4.57
N CYS A 183 2.79 -23.60 5.03
CA CYS A 183 3.58 -22.42 5.42
C CYS A 183 4.60 -22.79 6.51
N TYR A 184 4.15 -23.54 7.52
CA TYR A 184 4.98 -24.00 8.60
C TYR A 184 6.16 -24.87 8.12
N LEU A 185 5.87 -25.88 7.26
CA LEU A 185 6.85 -26.84 6.78
C LEU A 185 7.85 -26.27 5.80
N THR A 186 7.41 -25.32 5.00
CA THR A 186 8.26 -24.73 3.92
C THR A 186 8.95 -23.45 4.33
N ALA A 187 8.53 -22.83 5.43
CA ALA A 187 8.90 -21.45 5.80
C ALA A 187 8.68 -20.43 4.66
N LYS A 188 7.69 -20.68 3.79
CA LYS A 188 7.30 -19.82 2.67
C LYS A 188 5.83 -19.46 2.77
N PRO A 189 5.41 -18.29 2.23
CA PRO A 189 4.00 -17.93 2.16
C PRO A 189 3.20 -18.98 1.39
N SER A 190 1.99 -19.25 1.85
CA SER A 190 1.07 -20.18 1.20
C SER A 190 -0.34 -19.61 1.11
N VAL A 191 -0.95 -19.73 -0.05
CA VAL A 191 -2.30 -19.23 -0.34
C VAL A 191 -3.23 -20.41 -0.60
N THR A 192 -4.46 -20.31 -0.10
CA THR A 192 -5.51 -21.30 -0.41
C THR A 192 -6.91 -20.66 -0.42
N ILE A 193 -7.86 -21.45 -0.89
CA ILE A 193 -9.29 -21.15 -0.82
C ILE A 193 -9.82 -21.70 0.52
N PRO A 194 -10.55 -20.90 1.34
CA PRO A 194 -11.23 -21.43 2.52
C PRO A 194 -12.09 -22.64 2.20
N CYS A 195 -11.88 -23.74 2.92
CA CYS A 195 -12.60 -24.99 2.72
C CYS A 195 -14.07 -24.90 3.15
N TYR A 196 -14.85 -25.94 2.88
CA TYR A 196 -16.26 -26.00 3.29
C TYR A 196 -16.42 -25.81 4.82
N GLY A 197 -15.53 -26.39 5.62
CA GLY A 197 -15.52 -26.22 7.08
C GLY A 197 -15.32 -24.78 7.52
N GLU A 198 -14.40 -24.04 6.89
CA GLU A 198 -14.19 -22.62 7.18
C GLU A 198 -15.38 -21.75 6.80
N ARG A 199 -16.05 -22.05 5.69
CA ARG A 199 -17.26 -21.31 5.29
C ARG A 199 -18.43 -21.61 6.21
N ARG A 200 -18.62 -22.88 6.57
CA ARG A 200 -19.75 -23.33 7.39
C ARG A 200 -19.58 -23.03 8.88
N TYR A 201 -18.41 -23.18 9.42
CA TYR A 201 -18.13 -23.09 10.87
C TYR A 201 -17.20 -21.93 11.22
N GLY A 202 -16.40 -21.48 10.30
CA GLY A 202 -15.37 -20.46 10.46
C GLY A 202 -15.74 -19.09 9.89
N HIS A 203 -16.97 -18.88 9.43
CA HIS A 203 -17.49 -17.58 8.96
C HIS A 203 -16.66 -16.96 7.83
N ALA A 204 -15.89 -17.77 7.07
CA ALA A 204 -15.21 -17.29 5.87
C ALA A 204 -16.22 -16.91 4.79
N ARG A 205 -16.03 -15.76 4.17
CA ARG A 205 -16.93 -15.23 3.12
C ARG A 205 -16.67 -15.92 1.80
N ASP A 206 -17.62 -15.84 0.85
CA ASP A 206 -17.46 -16.44 -0.47
C ASP A 206 -16.32 -15.81 -1.28
N GLU A 207 -16.06 -14.53 -1.08
CA GLU A 207 -14.97 -13.81 -1.70
C GLU A 207 -13.61 -13.96 -1.01
N ASP A 208 -13.52 -14.60 0.15
CA ASP A 208 -12.27 -14.71 0.88
C ASP A 208 -11.34 -15.78 0.28
N LEU A 209 -10.07 -15.42 0.19
CA LEU A 209 -8.91 -16.30 0.18
C LEU A 209 -8.17 -16.17 1.52
N VAL A 210 -7.33 -17.12 1.84
CA VAL A 210 -6.44 -17.02 2.98
C VAL A 210 -4.99 -17.16 2.54
N ILE A 211 -4.14 -16.27 3.04
CA ILE A 211 -2.69 -16.37 2.91
C ILE A 211 -2.09 -16.56 4.30
N ALA A 212 -1.22 -17.55 4.44
CA ALA A 212 -0.34 -17.73 5.58
C ALA A 212 1.04 -17.19 5.22
N ILE A 213 1.57 -16.27 6.03
CA ILE A 213 2.88 -15.63 5.81
C ILE A 213 3.77 -15.92 7.02
N PRO A 214 4.98 -16.48 6.87
CA PRO A 214 5.94 -16.61 7.97
C PRO A 214 6.16 -15.26 8.65
N CYS A 215 6.22 -15.25 9.99
CA CYS A 215 6.26 -13.98 10.72
C CYS A 215 7.45 -13.09 10.34
N GLU A 216 8.58 -13.69 9.98
CA GLU A 216 9.81 -13.01 9.55
C GLU A 216 9.64 -12.27 8.22
N MET A 217 8.64 -12.64 7.41
CA MET A 217 8.37 -12.02 6.10
C MET A 217 7.35 -10.87 6.17
N MET A 218 6.77 -10.58 7.34
CA MET A 218 5.74 -9.55 7.47
C MET A 218 6.26 -8.13 7.21
N GLU A 219 7.48 -7.83 7.65
CA GLU A 219 8.10 -6.52 7.35
C GLU A 219 8.41 -6.38 5.86
N LYS A 220 8.88 -7.46 5.20
CA LYS A 220 9.06 -7.51 3.74
C LYS A 220 7.74 -7.30 3.00
N ALA A 221 6.66 -7.95 3.44
CA ALA A 221 5.33 -7.77 2.86
C ALA A 221 4.85 -6.31 2.99
N LEU A 222 5.02 -5.68 4.16
CA LEU A 222 4.66 -4.28 4.36
C LEU A 222 5.51 -3.36 3.48
N TYR A 223 6.82 -3.55 3.44
CA TYR A 223 7.72 -2.76 2.60
C TYR A 223 7.33 -2.83 1.13
N GLY A 224 7.05 -4.03 0.63
CA GLY A 224 6.58 -4.22 -0.74
C GLY A 224 5.25 -3.52 -1.02
N LEU A 225 4.25 -3.66 -0.12
CA LEU A 225 2.96 -2.97 -0.24
C LEU A 225 3.11 -1.45 -0.29
N GLU A 226 3.94 -0.88 0.58
CA GLU A 226 4.19 0.57 0.60
C GLU A 226 4.84 1.05 -0.70
N ASN A 227 5.78 0.27 -1.25
CA ASN A 227 6.41 0.60 -2.52
C ASN A 227 5.45 0.46 -3.71
N LEU A 228 4.65 -0.60 -3.76
CA LEU A 228 3.59 -0.76 -4.76
C LEU A 228 2.59 0.40 -4.69
N TYR A 229 2.14 0.75 -3.49
CA TYR A 229 1.23 1.86 -3.28
C TYR A 229 1.82 3.21 -3.76
N ARG A 230 3.11 3.47 -3.47
CA ARG A 230 3.83 4.65 -3.96
C ARG A 230 3.94 4.67 -5.48
N ARG A 231 3.98 3.50 -6.13
CA ARG A 231 4.05 3.35 -7.59
C ARG A 231 2.69 3.34 -8.27
N GLY A 232 1.60 3.64 -7.56
CA GLY A 232 0.26 3.71 -8.11
C GLY A 232 -0.49 2.39 -8.12
N VAL A 233 0.13 1.28 -7.72
CA VAL A 233 -0.54 -0.02 -7.57
C VAL A 233 -1.27 -0.05 -6.23
N ARG A 234 -2.57 0.26 -6.24
CA ARG A 234 -3.36 0.54 -5.04
C ARG A 234 -4.62 -0.29 -4.98
N TYR A 235 -5.09 -0.53 -3.76
CA TYR A 235 -6.41 -1.07 -3.50
C TYR A 235 -7.38 0.06 -3.09
N PRO A 236 -8.65 0.08 -3.54
CA PRO A 236 -9.24 -0.86 -4.47
C PRO A 236 -8.76 -0.67 -5.91
N ILE A 237 -8.69 -1.78 -6.66
CA ILE A 237 -8.38 -1.76 -8.08
C ILE A 237 -9.68 -1.47 -8.82
N THR A 238 -9.72 -0.34 -9.53
CA THR A 238 -10.92 0.05 -10.30
C THR A 238 -10.83 -0.50 -11.72
N TYR A 239 -11.97 -0.95 -12.22
CA TYR A 239 -12.10 -1.36 -13.63
C TYR A 239 -11.98 -0.14 -14.54
N ALA A 240 -11.09 -0.21 -15.51
CA ALA A 240 -10.81 0.91 -16.41
C ALA A 240 -11.81 1.06 -17.58
N GLY A 241 -12.71 0.09 -17.77
CA GLY A 241 -13.72 0.13 -18.84
C GLY A 241 -13.34 -0.68 -20.09
N VAL A 242 -14.23 -0.73 -21.07
CA VAL A 242 -14.09 -1.55 -22.30
C VAL A 242 -13.46 -0.76 -23.44
N GLU A 243 -13.64 0.55 -23.46
CA GLU A 243 -12.99 1.46 -24.42
C GLU A 243 -11.64 1.89 -23.82
N LEU A 244 -10.71 0.96 -23.81
CA LEU A 244 -9.38 1.19 -23.25
C LEU A 244 -8.52 1.94 -24.26
N ASP A 245 -8.29 3.20 -23.99
CA ASP A 245 -6.95 3.71 -24.21
C ASP A 245 -6.03 2.97 -23.22
N LEU A 246 -5.11 2.14 -23.74
CA LEU A 246 -4.18 1.37 -22.90
C LEU A 246 -3.38 2.28 -21.95
N SER A 247 -3.24 3.57 -22.28
CA SER A 247 -2.64 4.59 -21.42
C SER A 247 -3.39 4.76 -20.09
N ASP A 248 -4.70 4.50 -20.05
CA ASP A 248 -5.52 4.62 -18.84
C ASP A 248 -5.63 3.30 -18.04
N ALA A 249 -5.23 2.17 -18.63
CA ALA A 249 -5.37 0.84 -18.03
C ALA A 249 -4.31 0.53 -16.97
N TYR A 250 -3.14 1.14 -17.06
CA TYR A 250 -2.02 0.88 -16.17
C TYR A 250 -1.80 2.02 -15.18
N PRO A 251 -1.21 1.74 -13.99
CA PRO A 251 -0.71 2.78 -13.12
C PRO A 251 0.22 3.74 -13.88
N ASP A 252 0.22 5.01 -13.49
CA ASP A 252 1.03 6.05 -14.16
C ASP A 252 2.52 5.70 -14.26
N THR A 253 3.02 4.82 -13.38
CA THR A 253 4.39 4.26 -13.45
C THR A 253 4.70 3.48 -14.73
N TYR A 254 3.68 2.94 -15.40
CA TYR A 254 3.84 2.22 -16.67
C TYR A 254 3.63 3.10 -17.89
N ARG A 255 3.05 4.29 -17.68
CA ARG A 255 2.88 5.28 -18.73
C ARG A 255 4.21 5.97 -18.95
N GLY A 256 4.53 6.15 -20.20
CA GLY A 256 5.68 6.98 -20.55
C GLY A 256 7.00 6.50 -19.94
N LEU A 257 7.34 5.19 -20.03
CA LEU A 257 8.67 4.72 -19.68
C LEU A 257 9.75 5.59 -20.34
N GLU A 258 9.53 5.97 -21.58
CA GLU A 258 10.38 6.92 -22.30
C GLU A 258 10.40 8.30 -21.61
N GLU A 259 9.26 8.79 -21.12
CA GLU A 259 9.22 10.03 -20.32
C GLU A 259 10.00 9.90 -19.02
N VAL A 260 9.90 8.74 -18.33
CA VAL A 260 10.67 8.52 -17.09
C VAL A 260 12.16 8.54 -17.37
N GLU A 261 12.60 7.91 -18.47
CA GLU A 261 14.00 7.93 -18.88
C GLU A 261 14.45 9.33 -19.29
N GLN A 262 13.64 10.08 -20.04
CA GLN A 262 13.91 11.46 -20.40
C GLN A 262 13.97 12.39 -19.18
N ILE A 263 13.05 12.23 -18.24
CA ILE A 263 12.99 13.05 -17.03
C ILE A 263 14.15 12.72 -16.09
N ARG A 264 14.34 11.46 -15.72
CA ARG A 264 15.44 11.07 -14.83
C ARG A 264 16.79 11.24 -15.49
N GLY A 265 16.90 10.84 -16.75
CA GLY A 265 18.15 10.86 -17.49
C GLY A 265 19.23 9.95 -16.91
N ASN A 266 20.27 9.72 -17.70
CA ASN A 266 21.49 9.03 -17.26
C ASN A 266 22.61 10.02 -16.89
N ASP A 267 22.29 11.30 -16.79
CA ASP A 267 23.20 12.37 -16.38
C ASP A 267 23.27 12.51 -14.84
N ASN A 268 24.06 13.47 -14.39
CA ASN A 268 24.34 13.67 -12.97
C ASN A 268 23.34 14.59 -12.26
N ARG A 269 22.29 15.05 -12.94
CA ARG A 269 21.25 15.90 -12.33
C ARG A 269 20.51 15.17 -11.22
N LEU A 270 20.01 15.92 -10.24
CA LEU A 270 19.17 15.41 -9.17
C LEU A 270 17.81 16.12 -9.19
N LEU A 271 16.75 15.37 -9.41
CA LEU A 271 15.37 15.87 -9.37
C LEU A 271 14.75 15.63 -8.00
N LEU A 272 14.34 16.70 -7.34
CA LEU A 272 13.66 16.70 -6.04
C LEU A 272 12.21 17.13 -6.22
N GLY A 273 11.25 16.23 -6.03
CA GLY A 273 9.84 16.61 -5.93
C GLY A 273 9.57 17.33 -4.63
N VAL A 274 8.99 18.54 -4.69
CA VAL A 274 8.61 19.32 -3.51
C VAL A 274 7.10 19.40 -3.43
N THR A 275 6.53 18.78 -2.43
CA THR A 275 5.08 18.75 -2.20
C THR A 275 4.73 19.06 -0.76
N GLY A 276 3.45 19.03 -0.44
CA GLY A 276 2.89 19.32 0.88
C GLY A 276 1.44 19.79 0.74
N GLY A 277 0.71 19.87 1.84
CA GLY A 277 -0.67 20.33 1.84
C GLY A 277 -0.81 21.80 1.45
N ILE A 278 -2.04 22.20 1.18
CA ILE A 278 -2.35 23.62 1.02
C ILE A 278 -1.93 24.40 2.28
N ALA A 279 -1.40 25.60 2.10
CA ALA A 279 -0.89 26.45 3.17
C ALA A 279 0.27 25.88 4.02
N SER A 280 0.92 24.79 3.58
CA SER A 280 2.09 24.21 4.28
C SER A 280 3.36 25.07 4.14
N GLY A 281 3.42 26.01 3.20
CA GLY A 281 4.57 26.87 2.96
C GLY A 281 5.59 26.27 1.97
N LYS A 282 5.14 25.43 1.04
CA LYS A 282 5.97 24.88 -0.05
C LYS A 282 6.82 25.94 -0.75
N SER A 283 6.19 27.04 -1.19
CA SER A 283 6.89 28.12 -1.91
C SER A 283 7.99 28.75 -1.06
N THR A 284 7.79 28.90 0.23
CA THR A 284 8.83 29.40 1.16
C THR A 284 10.05 28.48 1.20
N VAL A 285 9.81 27.17 1.32
CA VAL A 285 10.89 26.18 1.34
C VAL A 285 11.58 26.10 -0.02
N ALA A 286 10.81 26.15 -1.13
CA ALA A 286 11.34 26.15 -2.47
C ALA A 286 12.24 27.37 -2.73
N THR A 287 11.82 28.57 -2.33
CA THR A 287 12.67 29.78 -2.43
C THR A 287 13.92 29.69 -1.56
N MET A 288 13.85 29.06 -0.38
CA MET A 288 15.04 28.85 0.44
C MET A 288 16.04 27.89 -0.23
N LEU A 289 15.59 26.82 -0.87
CA LEU A 289 16.44 25.91 -1.63
C LEU A 289 17.04 26.58 -2.87
N GLU A 290 16.26 27.43 -3.56
CA GLU A 290 16.72 28.22 -4.69
C GLU A 290 17.86 29.17 -4.27
N GLY A 291 17.72 29.86 -3.14
CA GLY A 291 18.76 30.71 -2.57
C GLY A 291 20.04 29.96 -2.18
N LEU A 292 20.01 28.63 -2.10
CA LEU A 292 21.17 27.75 -1.88
C LEU A 292 21.77 27.22 -3.21
N GLY A 293 21.10 27.44 -4.34
CA GLY A 293 21.56 27.05 -5.66
C GLY A 293 20.75 25.95 -6.36
N ALA A 294 19.60 25.56 -5.83
CA ALA A 294 18.71 24.64 -6.53
C ALA A 294 17.83 25.38 -7.55
N TYR A 295 17.64 24.79 -8.71
CA TYR A 295 16.72 25.34 -9.73
C TYR A 295 15.26 25.00 -9.37
N ILE A 296 14.30 25.85 -9.78
CA ILE A 296 12.87 25.62 -9.58
C ILE A 296 12.17 25.35 -10.91
N ILE A 297 11.38 24.30 -10.96
CA ILE A 297 10.33 24.09 -11.95
C ILE A 297 9.00 23.95 -11.19
N ASP A 298 8.10 24.91 -11.38
CA ASP A 298 6.81 24.95 -10.70
C ASP A 298 5.70 24.56 -11.68
N PHE A 299 4.99 23.47 -11.39
CA PHE A 299 3.91 22.97 -12.24
C PHE A 299 2.69 23.90 -12.29
N ASP A 300 2.46 24.70 -11.26
CA ASP A 300 1.40 25.73 -11.31
C ASP A 300 1.75 26.83 -12.31
N ILE A 301 3.03 27.16 -12.48
CA ILE A 301 3.51 28.09 -13.51
C ILE A 301 3.40 27.44 -14.88
N LEU A 302 3.93 26.23 -15.08
CA LEU A 302 3.85 25.52 -16.36
C LEU A 302 2.41 25.35 -16.83
N SER A 303 1.48 25.02 -15.92
CA SER A 303 0.05 24.88 -16.24
C SER A 303 -0.60 26.19 -16.70
N ARG A 304 -0.01 27.32 -16.36
CA ARG A 304 -0.44 28.65 -16.85
C ARG A 304 0.15 28.97 -18.21
N GLU A 305 1.45 28.74 -18.36
CA GLU A 305 2.17 29.01 -19.60
C GLU A 305 1.59 28.26 -20.81
N VAL A 306 1.20 26.98 -20.64
CA VAL A 306 0.69 26.18 -21.77
C VAL A 306 -0.67 26.62 -22.31
N VAL A 307 -1.41 27.44 -21.56
CA VAL A 307 -2.71 28.02 -21.97
C VAL A 307 -2.68 29.55 -22.11
N ASP A 308 -1.49 30.15 -22.23
CA ASP A 308 -1.37 31.57 -22.52
C ASP A 308 -1.86 31.87 -23.95
N PRO A 309 -2.27 33.12 -24.24
CA PRO A 309 -2.67 33.52 -25.58
C PRO A 309 -1.65 33.12 -26.65
N GLY A 310 -2.13 32.47 -27.70
CA GLY A 310 -1.30 31.95 -28.79
C GLY A 310 -0.79 30.50 -28.59
N GLN A 311 -0.97 29.90 -27.43
CA GLN A 311 -0.55 28.51 -27.21
C GLN A 311 -1.56 27.50 -27.80
N PRO A 312 -1.09 26.35 -28.33
CA PRO A 312 -1.95 25.35 -28.94
C PRO A 312 -3.01 24.81 -28.00
N ALA A 313 -2.69 24.62 -26.68
CA ALA A 313 -3.65 24.14 -25.72
C ALA A 313 -4.84 25.10 -25.54
N LEU A 314 -4.60 26.41 -25.57
CA LEU A 314 -5.69 27.38 -25.50
C LEU A 314 -6.59 27.31 -26.74
N GLN A 315 -6.01 27.07 -27.92
CA GLN A 315 -6.78 26.92 -29.17
C GLN A 315 -7.72 25.72 -29.09
N ASP A 316 -7.21 24.54 -28.67
CA ASP A 316 -8.01 23.33 -28.50
C ASP A 316 -9.11 23.51 -27.45
N ILE A 317 -8.80 24.18 -26.34
CA ILE A 317 -9.78 24.48 -25.27
C ILE A 317 -10.89 25.38 -25.81
N VAL A 318 -10.55 26.44 -26.56
CA VAL A 318 -11.54 27.35 -27.14
C VAL A 318 -12.38 26.68 -28.21
N GLU A 319 -11.78 25.80 -29.03
CA GLU A 319 -12.50 25.03 -30.03
C GLU A 319 -13.56 24.09 -29.37
N TYR A 320 -13.22 23.43 -28.28
CA TYR A 320 -14.10 22.49 -27.60
C TYR A 320 -15.12 23.17 -26.66
N PHE A 321 -14.65 24.12 -25.84
CA PHE A 321 -15.48 24.75 -24.80
C PHE A 321 -16.20 26.01 -25.29
N GLY A 322 -15.79 26.56 -26.42
CA GLY A 322 -16.31 27.82 -26.98
C GLY A 322 -15.57 29.07 -26.46
N LYS A 323 -15.76 30.19 -27.15
CA LYS A 323 -15.10 31.47 -26.80
C LYS A 323 -15.51 32.06 -25.46
N GLN A 324 -16.60 31.59 -24.86
CA GLN A 324 -17.06 32.05 -23.55
C GLN A 324 -16.06 31.74 -22.42
N VAL A 325 -15.13 30.82 -22.62
CA VAL A 325 -14.10 30.51 -21.62
C VAL A 325 -12.92 31.49 -21.66
N LEU A 326 -12.95 32.50 -22.51
CA LEU A 326 -11.95 33.56 -22.58
C LEU A 326 -12.42 34.82 -21.85
N GLN A 327 -11.46 35.50 -21.23
CA GLN A 327 -11.62 36.87 -20.75
C GLN A 327 -11.51 37.88 -21.92
N GLU A 328 -11.83 39.16 -21.70
CA GLU A 328 -11.80 40.20 -22.70
C GLU A 328 -10.38 40.42 -23.28
N ASP A 329 -9.34 40.15 -22.51
CA ASP A 329 -7.95 40.26 -22.89
C ASP A 329 -7.39 39.03 -23.64
N GLY A 330 -8.25 38.02 -23.90
CA GLY A 330 -7.90 36.78 -24.60
C GLY A 330 -7.26 35.71 -23.74
N HIS A 331 -7.10 35.92 -22.43
CA HIS A 331 -6.66 34.90 -21.51
C HIS A 331 -7.80 33.97 -21.09
N LEU A 332 -7.47 32.77 -20.64
CA LEU A 332 -8.43 31.77 -20.17
C LEU A 332 -9.11 32.23 -18.87
N ASP A 333 -10.43 32.24 -18.83
CA ASP A 333 -11.20 32.39 -17.59
C ASP A 333 -11.18 31.05 -16.83
N ARG A 334 -10.14 30.90 -16.01
CA ARG A 334 -9.89 29.68 -15.22
C ARG A 334 -11.02 29.36 -14.25
N LYS A 335 -11.69 30.39 -13.73
CA LYS A 335 -12.79 30.19 -12.78
C LYS A 335 -13.99 29.60 -13.49
N LEU A 336 -14.39 30.21 -14.61
CA LEU A 336 -15.51 29.70 -15.40
C LEU A 336 -15.23 28.29 -15.93
N LEU A 337 -14.01 28.03 -16.46
CA LEU A 337 -13.64 26.72 -16.94
C LEU A 337 -13.62 25.68 -15.81
N SER A 338 -13.12 26.03 -14.62
CA SER A 338 -13.15 25.18 -13.43
C SER A 338 -14.59 24.81 -13.06
N ASP A 339 -15.51 25.77 -13.06
CA ASP A 339 -16.92 25.53 -12.75
C ASP A 339 -17.59 24.59 -13.77
N ILE A 340 -17.21 24.69 -15.05
CA ILE A 340 -17.70 23.81 -16.13
C ILE A 340 -17.19 22.37 -15.95
N VAL A 341 -15.91 22.18 -15.67
CA VAL A 341 -15.30 20.85 -15.62
C VAL A 341 -15.49 20.15 -14.25
N PHE A 342 -15.80 20.91 -13.20
CA PHE A 342 -16.05 20.37 -11.86
C PHE A 342 -17.28 19.45 -11.81
N GLN A 343 -18.28 19.73 -12.64
CA GLN A 343 -19.56 19.01 -12.70
C GLN A 343 -19.61 17.96 -13.81
N ASP A 344 -18.60 17.90 -14.71
CA ASP A 344 -18.63 17.08 -15.90
C ASP A 344 -17.26 16.38 -16.12
N ILE A 345 -17.24 15.08 -15.79
CA ILE A 345 -16.02 14.24 -15.86
C ILE A 345 -15.47 14.17 -17.30
N GLU A 346 -16.34 14.09 -18.32
CA GLU A 346 -15.90 13.98 -19.70
C GLU A 346 -15.26 15.29 -20.19
N LYS A 347 -15.82 16.43 -19.83
CA LYS A 347 -15.22 17.73 -20.10
C LYS A 347 -13.89 17.92 -19.36
N ARG A 348 -13.81 17.41 -18.13
CA ARG A 348 -12.57 17.42 -17.37
C ARG A 348 -11.49 16.59 -18.06
N LYS A 349 -11.78 15.37 -18.50
CA LYS A 349 -10.85 14.53 -19.26
C LYS A 349 -10.38 15.19 -20.56
N LYS A 350 -11.30 15.86 -21.28
CA LYS A 350 -10.92 16.61 -22.49
C LYS A 350 -9.95 17.73 -22.19
N LEU A 351 -10.20 18.51 -21.14
CA LEU A 351 -9.29 19.59 -20.70
C LEU A 351 -7.91 19.03 -20.33
N GLU A 352 -7.89 17.95 -19.54
CA GLU A 352 -6.67 17.26 -19.14
C GLU A 352 -5.90 16.73 -20.38
N GLY A 353 -6.59 16.15 -21.37
CA GLY A 353 -6.01 15.69 -22.63
C GLY A 353 -5.36 16.80 -23.47
N TYR A 354 -5.88 18.03 -23.40
CA TYR A 354 -5.29 19.18 -24.11
C TYR A 354 -4.10 19.79 -23.35
N THR A 355 -4.10 19.72 -22.03
CA THR A 355 -3.12 20.44 -21.20
C THR A 355 -1.97 19.55 -20.73
N HIS A 356 -2.22 18.32 -20.28
CA HIS A 356 -1.21 17.48 -19.65
C HIS A 356 -0.04 17.13 -20.57
N PRO A 357 -0.23 16.71 -21.84
CA PRO A 357 0.90 16.42 -22.73
C PRO A 357 1.80 17.64 -22.92
N ARG A 358 1.20 18.81 -23.07
CA ARG A 358 1.96 20.08 -23.30
C ARG A 358 2.66 20.58 -22.04
N ILE A 359 2.08 20.36 -20.87
CA ILE A 359 2.75 20.63 -19.59
C ILE A 359 3.98 19.72 -19.46
N MET A 360 3.85 18.43 -19.81
CA MET A 360 4.95 17.48 -19.74
C MET A 360 6.06 17.79 -20.74
N GLU A 361 5.72 18.11 -21.96
CA GLU A 361 6.68 18.57 -22.98
C GLU A 361 7.45 19.82 -22.51
N ARG A 362 6.74 20.81 -21.99
CA ARG A 362 7.36 22.03 -21.42
C ARG A 362 8.25 21.71 -20.23
N PHE A 363 7.85 20.78 -19.39
CA PHE A 363 8.62 20.31 -18.23
C PHE A 363 9.93 19.66 -18.67
N ILE A 364 9.91 18.76 -19.65
CA ILE A 364 11.10 18.09 -20.19
C ILE A 364 12.06 19.13 -20.78
N HIS A 365 11.57 20.06 -21.61
CA HIS A 365 12.40 21.12 -22.15
C HIS A 365 13.06 21.99 -21.07
N ARG A 366 12.33 22.33 -19.98
CA ARG A 366 12.92 23.08 -18.86
C ARG A 366 14.04 22.31 -18.17
N ILE A 367 13.88 21.01 -18.01
CA ILE A 367 14.94 20.15 -17.46
C ILE A 367 16.17 20.15 -18.38
N GLU A 368 15.97 19.98 -19.71
CA GLU A 368 17.04 19.97 -20.71
C GLU A 368 17.79 21.30 -20.74
N ASP A 369 17.10 22.43 -20.73
CA ASP A 369 17.70 23.78 -20.70
C ASP A 369 18.59 23.95 -19.46
N ILE A 370 18.10 23.58 -18.28
CA ILE A 370 18.86 23.64 -17.01
C ILE A 370 20.08 22.72 -17.08
N THR A 371 19.88 21.47 -17.50
CA THR A 371 20.94 20.45 -17.51
C THR A 371 22.03 20.76 -18.54
N SER A 372 21.65 21.40 -19.65
CA SER A 372 22.63 21.86 -20.66
C SER A 372 23.57 22.93 -20.13
N SER A 373 23.10 23.75 -19.19
CA SER A 373 23.91 24.79 -18.54
C SER A 373 24.62 24.30 -17.27
N ASP A 374 23.98 23.36 -16.54
CA ASP A 374 24.50 22.76 -15.31
C ASP A 374 24.21 21.25 -15.27
N PRO A 375 25.14 20.39 -15.74
CA PRO A 375 24.96 18.94 -15.73
C PRO A 375 24.82 18.31 -14.33
N TYR A 376 25.15 19.06 -13.29
CA TYR A 376 25.08 18.64 -11.89
C TYR A 376 23.94 19.33 -11.14
N ALA A 377 22.99 19.93 -11.87
CA ALA A 377 21.89 20.67 -11.30
C ALA A 377 21.09 19.85 -10.27
N ILE A 378 20.77 20.48 -9.15
CA ILE A 378 19.70 20.05 -8.24
C ILE A 378 18.45 20.82 -8.66
N ILE A 379 17.46 20.12 -9.21
CA ILE A 379 16.23 20.71 -9.75
C ILE A 379 15.06 20.31 -8.85
N GLN A 380 14.42 21.29 -8.24
CA GLN A 380 13.21 21.09 -7.48
C GLN A 380 11.98 21.23 -8.37
N VAL A 381 11.15 20.20 -8.35
CA VAL A 381 9.88 20.10 -9.07
C VAL A 381 8.76 20.34 -8.07
N VAL A 382 8.19 21.53 -8.09
CA VAL A 382 7.19 21.97 -7.12
C VAL A 382 5.79 21.67 -7.63
N SER A 383 5.02 20.86 -6.89
CA SER A 383 3.63 20.60 -7.19
C SER A 383 2.86 20.24 -5.90
N PRO A 384 1.70 20.87 -5.65
CA PRO A 384 0.86 20.51 -4.50
C PRO A 384 0.24 19.11 -4.62
N LEU A 385 0.02 18.63 -5.86
CA LEU A 385 -0.64 17.37 -6.18
C LEU A 385 0.35 16.30 -6.69
N LEU A 386 1.63 16.46 -6.39
CA LEU A 386 2.71 15.58 -6.86
C LEU A 386 2.43 14.11 -6.58
N ILE A 387 1.93 13.81 -5.39
CA ILE A 387 1.67 12.45 -4.92
C ILE A 387 0.34 11.94 -5.48
N GLU A 388 -0.68 12.77 -5.50
CA GLU A 388 -2.00 12.43 -6.03
C GLU A 388 -1.95 12.02 -7.50
N PHE A 389 -1.06 12.65 -8.28
CA PHE A 389 -0.80 12.31 -9.69
C PHE A 389 0.34 11.29 -9.89
N ASN A 390 0.84 10.70 -8.81
CA ASN A 390 1.95 9.74 -8.86
C ASN A 390 3.23 10.26 -9.54
N ALA A 391 3.40 11.56 -9.62
CA ALA A 391 4.54 12.18 -10.31
C ALA A 391 5.88 11.96 -9.58
N GLN A 392 5.86 11.60 -8.28
CA GLN A 392 7.06 11.32 -7.48
C GLN A 392 7.91 10.16 -8.06
N TYR A 393 7.31 9.23 -8.82
CA TYR A 393 8.09 8.12 -9.41
C TYR A 393 9.03 8.56 -10.52
N ARG A 394 8.69 9.66 -11.19
CA ARG A 394 9.50 10.24 -12.26
C ARG A 394 10.69 11.03 -11.72
N LEU A 395 10.76 11.22 -10.40
CA LEU A 395 11.76 12.03 -9.73
C LEU A 395 12.72 11.15 -8.91
N HIS A 396 13.87 11.70 -8.54
CA HIS A 396 14.88 10.94 -7.79
C HIS A 396 14.55 10.88 -6.30
N LYS A 397 14.04 11.99 -5.74
CA LYS A 397 13.71 12.15 -4.33
C LYS A 397 12.44 12.98 -4.14
N THR A 398 11.77 12.80 -3.02
CA THR A 398 10.54 13.50 -2.66
C THR A 398 10.69 14.19 -1.31
N LEU A 399 10.44 15.50 -1.29
CA LEU A 399 10.37 16.34 -0.10
C LEU A 399 8.90 16.67 0.20
N VAL A 400 8.48 16.40 1.42
CA VAL A 400 7.18 16.86 1.94
C VAL A 400 7.42 18.02 2.91
N VAL A 401 6.81 19.17 2.60
CA VAL A 401 6.75 20.32 3.52
C VAL A 401 5.53 20.12 4.42
N TYR A 402 5.79 19.84 5.67
CA TYR A 402 4.78 19.47 6.66
C TYR A 402 4.44 20.61 7.61
N VAL A 403 3.15 20.74 7.87
CA VAL A 403 2.59 21.45 9.04
C VAL A 403 1.34 20.67 9.50
N PRO A 404 1.01 20.68 10.81
CA PRO A 404 -0.23 20.08 11.31
C PRO A 404 -1.49 20.65 10.62
N ARG A 405 -2.55 19.83 10.54
CA ARG A 405 -3.81 20.20 9.89
C ARG A 405 -4.41 21.51 10.42
N GLU A 406 -4.33 21.71 11.72
CA GLU A 406 -4.84 22.92 12.42
C GLU A 406 -4.11 24.17 11.94
N VAL A 407 -2.78 24.07 11.76
CA VAL A 407 -1.95 25.18 11.25
C VAL A 407 -2.24 25.46 9.78
N GLN A 408 -2.55 24.43 8.98
CA GLN A 408 -2.99 24.62 7.60
C GLN A 408 -4.30 25.42 7.53
N ILE A 409 -5.29 25.05 8.36
CA ILE A 409 -6.59 25.73 8.46
C ILE A 409 -6.38 27.19 8.87
N GLU A 410 -5.63 27.44 9.95
CA GLU A 410 -5.35 28.80 10.43
C GLU A 410 -4.73 29.68 9.34
N ARG A 411 -3.67 29.18 8.69
CA ARG A 411 -2.98 29.91 7.62
C ARG A 411 -3.88 30.16 6.40
N LEU A 412 -4.71 29.17 6.03
CA LEU A 412 -5.61 29.27 4.89
C LEU A 412 -6.72 30.29 5.15
N VAL A 413 -7.34 30.25 6.34
CA VAL A 413 -8.34 31.22 6.77
C VAL A 413 -7.78 32.63 6.76
N LYS A 414 -6.57 32.83 7.30
CA LYS A 414 -5.91 34.13 7.35
C LYS A 414 -5.52 34.67 5.97
N ARG A 415 -5.00 33.80 5.09
CA ARG A 415 -4.54 34.17 3.74
C ARG A 415 -5.72 34.54 2.83
N ASP A 416 -6.76 33.67 2.80
CA ASP A 416 -7.83 33.74 1.81
C ASP A 416 -9.09 34.44 2.35
N LYS A 417 -9.10 34.82 3.64
CA LYS A 417 -10.21 35.46 4.35
C LYS A 417 -11.52 34.66 4.23
N ILE A 418 -11.43 33.35 4.37
CA ILE A 418 -12.55 32.39 4.29
C ILE A 418 -12.92 31.86 5.67
N THR A 419 -14.08 31.20 5.78
CA THR A 419 -14.51 30.54 7.01
C THR A 419 -13.73 29.26 7.26
N ILE A 420 -13.67 28.80 8.53
CA ILE A 420 -13.05 27.53 8.92
C ILE A 420 -13.67 26.37 8.13
N GLN A 421 -15.00 26.29 8.04
CA GLN A 421 -15.70 25.23 7.31
C GLN A 421 -15.32 25.19 5.81
N LYS A 422 -15.08 26.37 5.20
CA LYS A 422 -14.63 26.43 3.81
C LYS A 422 -13.17 25.97 3.69
N ALA A 423 -12.31 26.31 4.65
CA ALA A 423 -10.93 25.86 4.70
C ALA A 423 -10.85 24.33 4.87
N GLU A 424 -11.66 23.73 5.73
CA GLU A 424 -11.75 22.29 5.93
C GLU A 424 -12.14 21.55 4.64
N LYS A 425 -13.18 22.01 3.94
CA LYS A 425 -13.58 21.44 2.64
C LYS A 425 -12.47 21.50 1.58
N ILE A 426 -11.68 22.58 1.58
CA ILE A 426 -10.54 22.69 0.65
C ILE A 426 -9.42 21.69 1.00
N LEU A 427 -9.17 21.47 2.30
CA LEU A 427 -8.20 20.45 2.73
C LEU A 427 -8.69 19.04 2.41
N GLU A 428 -9.97 18.74 2.57
CA GLU A 428 -10.57 17.44 2.26
C GLU A 428 -10.51 17.07 0.77
N ALA A 429 -10.35 18.05 -0.11
CA ALA A 429 -10.17 17.83 -1.54
C ALA A 429 -8.75 17.36 -1.92
N GLN A 430 -7.80 17.38 -0.98
CA GLN A 430 -6.42 16.90 -1.17
C GLN A 430 -6.14 15.70 -0.28
N MET A 431 -5.10 14.93 -0.64
CA MET A 431 -4.58 13.89 0.25
C MET A 431 -4.17 14.51 1.60
N PRO A 432 -4.60 13.93 2.74
CA PRO A 432 -4.18 14.40 4.06
C PRO A 432 -2.67 14.51 4.18
N ILE A 433 -2.18 15.59 4.81
CA ILE A 433 -0.75 15.85 4.90
C ILE A 433 0.00 14.73 5.64
N ASP A 434 -0.65 14.10 6.64
CA ASP A 434 -0.09 12.99 7.40
C ASP A 434 0.07 11.72 6.52
N GLU A 435 -0.77 11.54 5.52
CA GLU A 435 -0.60 10.47 4.54
C GLU A 435 0.54 10.78 3.57
N LYS A 436 0.74 12.05 3.18
CA LYS A 436 1.84 12.46 2.28
C LYS A 436 3.22 12.15 2.86
N ILE A 437 3.38 12.17 4.18
CA ILE A 437 4.64 11.80 4.86
C ILE A 437 5.12 10.40 4.46
N GLY A 438 4.19 9.45 4.24
CA GLY A 438 4.51 8.09 3.83
C GLY A 438 5.23 7.97 2.48
N TYR A 439 5.23 9.04 1.68
CA TYR A 439 5.88 9.10 0.35
C TYR A 439 7.18 9.90 0.37
N ALA A 440 7.54 10.50 1.51
CA ALA A 440 8.68 11.40 1.61
C ALA A 440 9.99 10.64 1.78
N ASP A 441 11.01 11.00 0.99
CA ASP A 441 12.41 10.73 1.33
C ASP A 441 12.90 11.73 2.39
N PHE A 442 12.38 12.96 2.34
CA PHE A 442 12.70 14.05 3.26
C PHE A 442 11.45 14.76 3.74
N ILE A 443 11.49 15.25 4.98
CA ILE A 443 10.42 16.06 5.57
C ILE A 443 11.03 17.34 6.10
N VAL A 444 10.44 18.50 5.75
CA VAL A 444 10.73 19.79 6.37
C VAL A 444 9.51 20.21 7.18
N TYR A 445 9.68 20.29 8.48
CA TYR A 445 8.65 20.78 9.40
C TYR A 445 8.63 22.31 9.39
N ASN A 446 7.54 22.90 8.92
CA ASN A 446 7.38 24.34 8.75
C ASN A 446 6.28 24.90 9.70
N ASP A 447 6.15 24.31 10.87
CA ASP A 447 5.19 24.67 11.92
C ASP A 447 5.76 25.60 12.99
N LYS A 448 7.07 25.85 12.94
CA LYS A 448 7.79 26.69 13.89
C LYS A 448 8.29 28.01 13.25
N SER A 449 9.43 28.53 13.74
CA SER A 449 10.02 29.76 13.22
C SER A 449 10.65 29.55 11.84
N LEU A 450 10.70 30.64 11.03
CA LEU A 450 11.42 30.64 9.75
C LEU A 450 12.88 30.27 9.89
N GLU A 451 13.52 30.58 11.04
CA GLU A 451 14.92 30.24 11.26
C GLU A 451 15.12 28.73 11.44
N GLU A 452 14.21 28.05 12.13
CA GLU A 452 14.24 26.59 12.23
C GLU A 452 14.00 25.93 10.89
N THR A 453 13.08 26.46 10.08
CA THR A 453 12.85 25.99 8.71
C THR A 453 14.11 26.17 7.86
N ARG A 454 14.76 27.32 7.92
CA ARG A 454 16.05 27.58 7.20
C ARG A 454 17.14 26.59 7.61
N LYS A 455 17.26 26.28 8.88
CA LYS A 455 18.24 25.30 9.39
C LYS A 455 18.00 23.91 8.80
N GLN A 456 16.74 23.46 8.76
CA GLN A 456 16.37 22.19 8.14
C GLN A 456 16.65 22.18 6.65
N VAL A 457 16.31 23.26 5.93
CA VAL A 457 16.52 23.40 4.49
C VAL A 457 18.02 23.42 4.13
N ARG A 458 18.87 24.07 4.92
CA ARG A 458 20.33 24.02 4.72
C ARG A 458 20.88 22.61 4.85
N LYS A 459 20.47 21.90 5.92
CA LYS A 459 20.87 20.49 6.11
C LYS A 459 20.40 19.61 4.94
N LEU A 460 19.14 19.75 4.55
CA LEU A 460 18.59 19.04 3.41
C LEU A 460 19.41 19.29 2.13
N TYR A 461 19.78 20.53 1.87
CA TYR A 461 20.56 20.87 0.67
C TYR A 461 21.95 20.22 0.67
N GLU A 462 22.64 20.13 1.82
CA GLU A 462 23.90 19.39 1.95
C GLU A 462 23.72 17.88 1.71
N ASP A 463 22.62 17.30 2.24
CA ASP A 463 22.27 15.90 2.00
C ASP A 463 22.01 15.64 0.50
N LEU A 464 21.30 16.55 -0.17
CA LEU A 464 21.03 16.48 -1.62
C LEU A 464 22.32 16.57 -2.45
N LYS A 465 23.24 17.45 -2.08
CA LYS A 465 24.58 17.53 -2.73
C LYS A 465 25.35 16.23 -2.58
N THR A 466 25.32 15.63 -1.41
CA THR A 466 25.98 14.34 -1.17
C THR A 466 25.39 13.23 -2.04
N ILE A 467 24.06 13.15 -2.14
CA ILE A 467 23.37 12.18 -3.00
C ILE A 467 23.71 12.42 -4.48
N GLN A 468 23.72 13.66 -4.92
CA GLN A 468 24.05 14.03 -6.29
C GLN A 468 25.49 13.63 -6.65
N GLN A 469 26.47 13.88 -5.75
CA GLN A 469 27.86 13.46 -5.95
C GLN A 469 28.04 11.93 -5.96
N GLN A 470 27.24 11.19 -5.21
CA GLN A 470 27.25 9.71 -5.23
C GLN A 470 26.68 9.15 -6.54
N LYS A 471 25.71 9.83 -7.13
CA LYS A 471 25.15 9.48 -8.43
C LYS A 471 26.15 9.71 -9.57
N ALA A 472 27.07 10.66 -9.41
CA ALA A 472 28.09 11.00 -10.39
C ALA A 472 29.34 10.08 -10.37
N LYS A 473 29.41 9.14 -9.43
CA LYS A 473 30.46 8.11 -9.34
C LYS A 473 30.00 6.78 -9.91
#